data_f5625cba47b96db0307f3245e39c210d
#
_entry.id   f5625cba47b96db0307f3245e39c210d
#
_cell.length_a   1.000
_cell.length_b   1.000
_cell.length_c   1.000
_cell.angle_alpha   90.00
_cell.angle_beta   90.00
_cell.angle_gamma   90.00
#
_symmetry.space_group_name_H-M   'P 1'
#
loop_
_entity.id
_entity.type
_entity.pdbx_description
1 polymer ?
#
loop_
_entity_poly.entity_id
_entity_poly.type
_entity_poly.pdbx_seq_one_letter_code
_entity_poly.pdbx_strand_id
1 'polypeptide(L)'
;MSDPLGYQRFCFPPLAAYIVDTPESALIAGVGGKTSSVTMAFYKHFGDNFRHEPRTASTTVAQLMAIEERVNPWNLVPYASQAATFRLNGVHRPFWRDYPLAEPSNFLTPEPLHHWHKQFWDHDVKWCINAVGAAEIDFRFSILHPHTSFRHFKEGISSLKQVTGREHRDVERYIIPVIAGAVSASFLVAIRSLLDFRYLAQAPVIDEDICAQIELALRDFHIHKQAIIDAKARLGKGNSVITNWHIPKLEFLQSVVSNIRLNGVAIQWSADITENAHIHVAKKPAHAGNNQAYESQICRYLDRVDKIRNFDLATAIRTANVDFRGLFDTAEESQIQDSGSPDDDSDSDLEADGITISSSRTAALLKVIDPVSQLSATSRTTDYFKLASDLQRTPLSVPRPLRTYQSSKNVVFHLTRDPSLGRLTVDEAAAKFGLPDLRAALGDYVTWLATGQNREVVNRTIGGRRHSAPNCSLPFTHVEVWNRVRLQTRSYHTPNAPLPAHTINAYPPSADWPLGRYDSVLINYDPSAEWPRSGLTGKLLHWITIIILESKCF
;
A
#
# COMPACT_ATOMS: atom_id res chain seq x y z
N MET A 1 -24.03 1.34 -27.64
CA MET A 1 -23.94 2.42 -26.63
C MET A 1 -23.89 3.74 -27.34
N SER A 2 -24.49 4.80 -26.80
CA SER A 2 -24.33 6.15 -27.34
C SER A 2 -23.13 6.82 -26.68
N ASP A 3 -22.29 7.49 -27.47
CA ASP A 3 -21.24 8.34 -26.94
C ASP A 3 -21.80 9.71 -26.50
N PRO A 4 -21.02 10.57 -25.85
CA PRO A 4 -21.46 11.89 -25.42
C PRO A 4 -21.93 12.81 -26.56
N LEU A 5 -21.55 12.51 -27.80
CA LEU A 5 -21.96 13.25 -29.00
C LEU A 5 -23.22 12.65 -29.67
N GLY A 6 -23.85 11.64 -29.08
CA GLY A 6 -25.06 11.00 -29.57
C GLY A 6 -24.85 9.91 -30.63
N TYR A 7 -23.62 9.62 -31.05
CA TYR A 7 -23.37 8.54 -32.01
C TYR A 7 -23.59 7.17 -31.38
N GLN A 8 -24.24 6.28 -32.09
CA GLN A 8 -24.34 4.88 -31.69
C GLN A 8 -23.10 4.11 -32.10
N ARG A 9 -22.47 3.46 -31.12
CA ARG A 9 -21.25 2.65 -31.34
C ARG A 9 -21.49 1.21 -30.93
N PHE A 10 -20.95 0.29 -31.73
CA PHE A 10 -20.82 -1.10 -31.30
C PHE A 10 -19.61 -1.20 -30.36
N CYS A 11 -19.85 -1.68 -29.15
CA CYS A 11 -18.80 -1.87 -28.15
C CYS A 11 -18.56 -3.36 -27.94
N PHE A 12 -17.29 -3.77 -27.99
CA PHE A 12 -16.85 -5.14 -27.75
C PHE A 12 -15.95 -5.15 -26.51
N PRO A 13 -16.53 -5.15 -25.28
CA PRO A 13 -15.74 -5.08 -24.07
C PRO A 13 -15.04 -6.43 -23.83
N PRO A 14 -13.69 -6.50 -23.77
CA PRO A 14 -13.00 -7.68 -23.32
C PRO A 14 -13.12 -7.83 -21.80
N LEU A 15 -13.08 -9.08 -21.31
CA LEU A 15 -12.88 -9.35 -19.89
C LEU A 15 -11.39 -9.23 -19.58
N ALA A 16 -10.98 -8.09 -19.02
CA ALA A 16 -9.57 -7.78 -18.79
C ALA A 16 -9.00 -8.51 -17.56
N ALA A 17 -9.72 -8.49 -16.43
CA ALA A 17 -9.28 -9.13 -15.20
C ALA A 17 -10.46 -9.65 -14.39
N TYR A 18 -10.28 -10.83 -13.80
CA TYR A 18 -11.18 -11.42 -12.80
C TYR A 18 -10.33 -11.73 -11.55
N ILE A 19 -10.55 -10.95 -10.50
CA ILE A 19 -9.73 -10.95 -9.29
C ILE A 19 -10.30 -11.96 -8.29
N VAL A 20 -9.58 -13.05 -8.06
CA VAL A 20 -10.04 -14.17 -7.23
C VAL A 20 -8.89 -14.87 -6.51
N ASP A 21 -9.22 -15.64 -5.49
CA ASP A 21 -8.26 -16.54 -4.84
C ASP A 21 -7.96 -17.79 -5.69
N THR A 22 -6.99 -18.61 -5.24
CA THR A 22 -6.57 -19.81 -5.97
C THR A 22 -7.68 -20.84 -6.17
N PRO A 23 -8.53 -21.20 -5.17
CA PRO A 23 -9.65 -22.10 -5.35
C PRO A 23 -10.68 -21.62 -6.36
N GLU A 24 -11.07 -20.36 -6.28
CA GLU A 24 -12.05 -19.78 -7.20
C GLU A 24 -11.47 -19.64 -8.60
N SER A 25 -10.19 -19.28 -8.74
CA SER A 25 -9.49 -19.26 -10.03
C SER A 25 -9.55 -20.63 -10.73
N ALA A 26 -9.34 -21.71 -10.00
CA ALA A 26 -9.45 -23.07 -10.55
C ALA A 26 -10.90 -23.39 -10.96
N LEU A 27 -11.88 -22.98 -10.16
CA LEU A 27 -13.32 -23.17 -10.48
C LEU A 27 -13.70 -22.44 -11.77
N ILE A 28 -13.33 -21.16 -11.88
CA ILE A 28 -13.60 -20.31 -13.05
C ILE A 28 -12.91 -20.85 -14.31
N ALA A 29 -11.65 -21.29 -14.20
CA ALA A 29 -10.93 -21.88 -15.32
C ALA A 29 -11.49 -23.25 -15.77
N GLY A 30 -12.40 -23.84 -15.00
CA GLY A 30 -12.94 -25.17 -15.27
C GLY A 30 -11.97 -26.31 -14.99
N VAL A 31 -10.93 -26.08 -14.15
CA VAL A 31 -9.89 -27.08 -13.88
C VAL A 31 -10.06 -27.76 -12.53
N GLY A 32 -9.59 -29.00 -12.44
CA GLY A 32 -9.51 -29.75 -11.19
C GLY A 32 -8.39 -29.24 -10.28
N GLY A 33 -8.49 -29.55 -8.98
CA GLY A 33 -7.45 -29.22 -8.02
C GLY A 33 -6.08 -29.75 -8.43
N LYS A 34 -5.01 -29.06 -8.03
CA LYS A 34 -3.62 -29.36 -8.40
C LYS A 34 -3.28 -29.09 -9.89
N THR A 35 -4.10 -28.32 -10.57
CA THR A 35 -3.88 -27.87 -11.96
C THR A 35 -3.86 -26.36 -11.98
N SER A 36 -2.98 -25.75 -12.78
CA SER A 36 -2.96 -24.30 -12.97
C SER A 36 -4.20 -23.84 -13.70
N SER A 37 -4.78 -22.74 -13.25
CA SER A 37 -5.90 -22.07 -13.93
C SER A 37 -5.47 -21.24 -15.13
N VAL A 38 -4.20 -20.81 -15.18
CA VAL A 38 -3.67 -19.89 -16.19
C VAL A 38 -2.73 -20.56 -17.21
N THR A 39 -2.12 -21.71 -16.83
CA THR A 39 -1.23 -22.46 -17.75
C THR A 39 -1.61 -23.94 -17.80
N MET A 40 -0.94 -24.68 -18.67
CA MET A 40 -1.10 -26.15 -18.78
C MET A 40 -0.36 -26.93 -17.67
N ALA A 41 0.31 -26.22 -16.74
CA ALA A 41 1.02 -26.83 -15.61
C ALA A 41 0.07 -27.58 -14.66
N PHE A 42 0.59 -28.61 -14.01
CA PHE A 42 -0.05 -29.28 -12.89
C PHE A 42 0.95 -29.41 -11.74
N TYR A 43 0.50 -29.89 -10.57
CA TYR A 43 1.23 -29.80 -9.30
C TYR A 43 2.72 -30.20 -9.36
N LYS A 44 3.12 -31.15 -10.25
CA LYS A 44 4.54 -31.53 -10.41
C LYS A 44 5.39 -30.43 -11.05
N HIS A 45 4.76 -29.52 -11.79
CA HIS A 45 5.41 -28.42 -12.51
C HIS A 45 5.42 -27.10 -11.72
N PHE A 46 4.72 -27.02 -10.60
CA PHE A 46 4.55 -25.74 -9.88
C PHE A 46 5.86 -25.14 -9.34
N GLY A 47 6.92 -25.91 -9.31
CA GLY A 47 8.25 -25.45 -8.92
C GLY A 47 9.19 -25.13 -10.09
N ASP A 48 8.74 -25.19 -11.32
CA ASP A 48 9.57 -24.95 -12.49
C ASP A 48 9.96 -23.46 -12.59
N ASN A 49 11.09 -23.18 -13.22
CA ASN A 49 11.67 -21.84 -13.31
C ASN A 49 11.30 -21.10 -14.60
N PHE A 50 10.21 -21.49 -15.23
CA PHE A 50 9.67 -20.91 -16.45
C PHE A 50 8.15 -20.98 -16.47
N ARG A 51 7.52 -20.11 -17.25
CA ARG A 51 6.09 -20.11 -17.50
C ARG A 51 5.74 -21.22 -18.50
N HIS A 52 4.82 -22.10 -18.11
CA HIS A 52 4.25 -23.10 -19.00
C HIS A 52 3.31 -22.47 -20.03
N GLU A 53 2.98 -23.23 -21.10
CA GLU A 53 2.04 -22.81 -22.12
C GLU A 53 0.72 -22.31 -21.52
N PRO A 54 0.17 -21.20 -22.03
CA PRO A 54 -1.12 -20.67 -21.53
C PRO A 54 -2.24 -21.70 -21.69
N ARG A 55 -3.11 -21.77 -20.70
CA ARG A 55 -4.38 -22.51 -20.79
C ARG A 55 -5.40 -21.65 -21.50
N THR A 56 -5.40 -21.73 -22.84
CA THR A 56 -6.33 -20.94 -23.65
C THR A 56 -7.78 -21.42 -23.55
N ALA A 57 -8.72 -20.52 -23.79
CA ALA A 57 -10.14 -20.84 -23.90
C ALA A 57 -10.37 -21.92 -24.97
N SER A 58 -9.74 -21.79 -26.13
CA SER A 58 -9.84 -22.75 -27.22
C SER A 58 -9.36 -24.15 -26.82
N THR A 59 -8.24 -24.28 -26.11
CA THR A 59 -7.75 -25.56 -25.61
C THR A 59 -8.74 -26.21 -24.65
N THR A 60 -9.27 -25.45 -23.70
CA THR A 60 -10.21 -25.98 -22.71
C THR A 60 -11.55 -26.35 -23.37
N VAL A 61 -12.07 -25.52 -24.28
CA VAL A 61 -13.31 -25.79 -25.03
C VAL A 61 -13.16 -27.05 -25.88
N ALA A 62 -12.04 -27.22 -26.60
CA ALA A 62 -11.78 -28.44 -27.38
C ALA A 62 -11.78 -29.69 -26.50
N GLN A 63 -11.22 -29.63 -25.30
CA GLN A 63 -11.28 -30.74 -24.33
C GLN A 63 -12.71 -31.02 -23.87
N LEU A 64 -13.50 -29.98 -23.57
CA LEU A 64 -14.91 -30.13 -23.18
C LEU A 64 -15.74 -30.76 -24.31
N MET A 65 -15.56 -30.29 -25.55
CA MET A 65 -16.25 -30.87 -26.71
C MET A 65 -15.90 -32.34 -26.92
N ALA A 66 -14.64 -32.70 -26.80
CA ALA A 66 -14.20 -34.12 -26.91
C ALA A 66 -14.80 -35.01 -25.81
N ILE A 67 -15.14 -34.47 -24.65
CA ILE A 67 -15.86 -35.19 -23.58
C ILE A 67 -17.34 -35.29 -23.91
N GLU A 68 -17.96 -34.20 -24.39
CA GLU A 68 -19.38 -34.11 -24.75
C GLU A 68 -19.76 -35.08 -25.88
N GLU A 69 -18.85 -35.37 -26.80
CA GLU A 69 -19.02 -36.39 -27.85
C GLU A 69 -19.16 -37.82 -27.27
N ARG A 70 -18.59 -38.08 -26.10
CA ARG A 70 -18.54 -39.42 -25.48
C ARG A 70 -19.56 -39.58 -24.38
N VAL A 71 -19.83 -38.55 -23.62
CA VAL A 71 -20.68 -38.57 -22.42
C VAL A 71 -21.59 -37.36 -22.39
N ASN A 72 -22.88 -37.59 -22.20
CA ASN A 72 -23.83 -36.49 -22.02
C ASN A 72 -23.48 -35.66 -20.77
N PRO A 73 -23.31 -34.33 -20.90
CA PRO A 73 -22.94 -33.46 -19.79
C PRO A 73 -23.88 -33.52 -18.57
N TRP A 74 -25.13 -33.86 -18.78
CA TRP A 74 -26.13 -33.99 -17.70
C TRP A 74 -26.00 -35.28 -16.90
N ASN A 75 -25.21 -36.24 -17.38
CA ASN A 75 -24.80 -37.41 -16.59
C ASN A 75 -23.59 -37.03 -15.74
N LEU A 76 -23.81 -36.36 -14.62
CA LEU A 76 -22.79 -35.66 -13.85
C LEU A 76 -21.59 -36.55 -13.45
N VAL A 77 -21.86 -37.76 -12.94
CA VAL A 77 -20.79 -38.65 -12.44
C VAL A 77 -19.89 -39.19 -13.58
N PRO A 78 -20.42 -39.76 -14.67
CA PRO A 78 -19.59 -40.14 -15.81
C PRO A 78 -18.89 -38.97 -16.47
N TYR A 79 -19.56 -37.82 -16.59
CA TYR A 79 -18.99 -36.62 -17.20
C TYR A 79 -17.80 -36.10 -16.36
N ALA A 80 -17.95 -35.96 -15.05
CA ALA A 80 -16.88 -35.54 -14.15
C ALA A 80 -15.69 -36.53 -14.18
N SER A 81 -15.96 -37.83 -14.30
CA SER A 81 -14.90 -38.85 -14.42
C SER A 81 -14.09 -38.67 -15.72
N GLN A 82 -14.76 -38.41 -16.84
CA GLN A 82 -14.08 -38.13 -18.11
C GLN A 82 -13.36 -36.78 -18.08
N ALA A 83 -13.96 -35.75 -17.50
CA ALA A 83 -13.35 -34.44 -17.32
C ALA A 83 -12.04 -34.52 -16.51
N ALA A 84 -11.99 -35.35 -15.49
CA ALA A 84 -10.79 -35.58 -14.67
C ALA A 84 -9.61 -36.13 -15.48
N THR A 85 -9.83 -36.86 -16.60
CA THR A 85 -8.75 -37.33 -17.48
C THR A 85 -8.00 -36.20 -18.15
N PHE A 86 -8.69 -35.08 -18.41
CA PHE A 86 -8.13 -33.81 -18.90
C PHE A 86 -7.78 -32.83 -17.78
N ARG A 87 -7.89 -33.24 -16.51
CA ARG A 87 -7.73 -32.42 -15.31
C ARG A 87 -8.74 -31.27 -15.22
N LEU A 88 -9.91 -31.42 -15.82
CA LEU A 88 -11.03 -30.48 -15.72
C LEU A 88 -11.92 -30.85 -14.50
N ASN A 89 -12.67 -29.85 -13.99
CA ASN A 89 -13.52 -30.00 -12.82
C ASN A 89 -14.94 -30.52 -13.11
N GLY A 90 -15.29 -30.71 -14.40
CA GLY A 90 -16.59 -31.19 -14.84
C GLY A 90 -17.63 -30.10 -15.14
N VAL A 91 -17.26 -28.83 -15.08
CA VAL A 91 -18.13 -27.73 -15.56
C VAL A 91 -18.09 -27.72 -17.08
N HIS A 92 -19.22 -28.10 -17.71
CA HIS A 92 -19.28 -28.23 -19.18
C HIS A 92 -19.54 -26.90 -19.90
N ARG A 93 -20.16 -25.93 -19.22
CA ARG A 93 -20.41 -24.58 -19.77
C ARG A 93 -19.92 -23.51 -18.81
N PRO A 94 -18.61 -23.31 -18.72
CA PRO A 94 -18.08 -22.15 -18.02
C PRO A 94 -18.60 -20.87 -18.68
N PHE A 95 -18.85 -19.81 -17.92
CA PHE A 95 -19.50 -18.58 -18.40
C PHE A 95 -18.75 -17.93 -19.57
N TRP A 96 -17.45 -18.06 -19.63
CA TRP A 96 -16.59 -17.50 -20.68
C TRP A 96 -16.58 -18.33 -21.98
N ARG A 97 -17.14 -19.54 -21.99
CA ARG A 97 -17.11 -20.46 -23.16
C ARG A 97 -17.65 -19.82 -24.43
N ASP A 98 -18.75 -19.12 -24.31
CA ASP A 98 -19.47 -18.50 -25.43
C ASP A 98 -19.16 -16.98 -25.55
N TYR A 99 -18.11 -16.50 -24.84
CA TYR A 99 -17.71 -15.10 -24.83
C TYR A 99 -16.34 -14.93 -25.54
N PRO A 100 -16.34 -14.49 -26.82
CA PRO A 100 -15.13 -14.52 -27.65
C PRO A 100 -13.94 -13.70 -27.13
N LEU A 101 -14.21 -12.69 -26.30
CA LEU A 101 -13.21 -11.78 -25.73
C LEU A 101 -12.86 -12.10 -24.27
N ALA A 102 -13.23 -13.29 -23.79
CA ALA A 102 -12.86 -13.78 -22.46
C ALA A 102 -11.85 -14.92 -22.57
N GLU A 103 -10.58 -14.61 -22.36
CA GLU A 103 -9.48 -15.59 -22.36
C GLU A 103 -9.04 -15.88 -20.91
N PRO A 104 -9.34 -17.06 -20.34
CA PRO A 104 -9.04 -17.36 -18.93
C PRO A 104 -7.57 -17.19 -18.56
N SER A 105 -6.65 -17.54 -19.44
CA SER A 105 -5.21 -17.37 -19.21
C SER A 105 -4.76 -15.92 -19.12
N ASN A 106 -5.61 -14.98 -19.53
CA ASN A 106 -5.36 -13.54 -19.50
C ASN A 106 -6.13 -12.86 -18.39
N PHE A 107 -7.44 -13.16 -18.22
CA PHE A 107 -8.25 -12.47 -17.23
C PHE A 107 -8.11 -13.04 -15.81
N LEU A 108 -7.67 -14.28 -15.62
CA LEU A 108 -7.39 -14.83 -14.29
C LEU A 108 -6.01 -14.36 -13.84
N THR A 109 -5.99 -13.27 -13.09
CA THR A 109 -4.75 -12.61 -12.69
C THR A 109 -4.10 -13.28 -11.46
N PRO A 110 -2.75 -13.30 -11.40
CA PRO A 110 -2.03 -13.72 -10.20
C PRO A 110 -2.01 -12.61 -9.14
N GLU A 111 -3.18 -12.24 -8.61
CA GLU A 111 -3.38 -11.05 -7.81
C GLU A 111 -2.50 -11.00 -6.53
N PRO A 112 -2.05 -9.81 -6.10
CA PRO A 112 -1.04 -9.67 -5.05
C PRO A 112 -1.42 -10.22 -3.68
N LEU A 113 -2.64 -9.96 -3.21
CA LEU A 113 -3.01 -10.24 -1.81
C LEU A 113 -3.00 -11.75 -1.50
N HIS A 114 -3.72 -12.56 -2.31
CA HIS A 114 -3.89 -13.99 -2.04
C HIS A 114 -2.75 -14.85 -2.62
N HIS A 115 -2.10 -14.39 -3.70
CA HIS A 115 -1.04 -15.17 -4.34
C HIS A 115 0.36 -14.77 -3.85
N TRP A 116 0.67 -13.48 -3.65
CA TRP A 116 2.02 -13.05 -3.26
C TRP A 116 2.18 -12.86 -1.76
N HIS A 117 1.36 -12.00 -1.12
CA HIS A 117 1.48 -11.71 0.32
C HIS A 117 1.10 -12.89 1.17
N LYS A 118 0.03 -13.62 0.79
CA LYS A 118 -0.33 -14.85 1.50
C LYS A 118 0.69 -15.97 1.27
N GLN A 119 1.33 -16.04 0.09
CA GLN A 119 2.42 -16.99 -0.17
C GLN A 119 3.62 -16.69 0.72
N PHE A 120 3.98 -15.41 0.88
CA PHE A 120 5.05 -14.99 1.78
C PHE A 120 4.79 -15.50 3.21
N TRP A 121 3.59 -15.27 3.75
CA TRP A 121 3.26 -15.71 5.10
C TRP A 121 3.19 -17.23 5.22
N ASP A 122 2.50 -17.90 4.30
CA ASP A 122 2.26 -19.33 4.35
C ASP A 122 3.53 -20.17 4.12
N HIS A 123 4.52 -19.59 3.43
CA HIS A 123 5.73 -20.31 3.03
C HIS A 123 7.01 -19.62 3.49
N ASP A 124 7.33 -18.43 3.00
CA ASP A 124 8.64 -17.80 3.21
C ASP A 124 8.92 -17.53 4.69
N VAL A 125 7.95 -16.94 5.42
CA VAL A 125 8.09 -16.71 6.87
C VAL A 125 8.21 -18.01 7.62
N LYS A 126 7.43 -19.04 7.26
CA LYS A 126 7.54 -20.35 7.90
C LYS A 126 8.87 -21.03 7.64
N TRP A 127 9.43 -20.89 6.43
CA TRP A 127 10.78 -21.38 6.15
C TRP A 127 11.82 -20.65 7.01
N CYS A 128 11.69 -19.32 7.17
CA CYS A 128 12.56 -18.55 8.03
C CYS A 128 12.45 -18.99 9.51
N ILE A 129 11.22 -19.16 10.04
CA ILE A 129 10.99 -19.63 11.40
C ILE A 129 11.59 -21.02 11.60
N ASN A 130 11.40 -21.94 10.65
CA ASN A 130 11.93 -23.29 10.75
C ASN A 130 13.46 -23.36 10.66
N ALA A 131 14.07 -22.50 9.83
CA ALA A 131 15.52 -22.48 9.66
C ALA A 131 16.25 -21.81 10.83
N VAL A 132 15.71 -20.71 11.36
CA VAL A 132 16.30 -19.94 12.46
C VAL A 132 15.94 -20.51 13.82
N GLY A 133 14.74 -21.06 13.95
CA GLY A 133 14.13 -21.48 15.20
C GLY A 133 13.21 -20.39 15.79
N ALA A 134 12.06 -20.82 16.34
CA ALA A 134 11.02 -19.91 16.83
C ALA A 134 11.52 -18.94 17.90
N ALA A 135 12.25 -19.44 18.91
CA ALA A 135 12.74 -18.61 20.01
C ALA A 135 13.72 -17.53 19.55
N GLU A 136 14.64 -17.90 18.66
CA GLU A 136 15.63 -16.95 18.12
C GLU A 136 15.00 -15.89 17.21
N ILE A 137 14.09 -16.28 16.33
CA ILE A 137 13.43 -15.31 15.43
C ILE A 137 12.52 -14.36 16.22
N ASP A 138 11.82 -14.85 17.24
CA ASP A 138 10.98 -14.04 18.11
C ASP A 138 11.83 -13.05 18.92
N PHE A 139 12.94 -13.49 19.48
CA PHE A 139 13.89 -12.60 20.15
C PHE A 139 14.38 -11.50 19.21
N ARG A 140 14.84 -11.85 18.02
CA ARG A 140 15.34 -10.87 17.03
C ARG A 140 14.27 -9.85 16.61
N PHE A 141 13.02 -10.28 16.44
CA PHE A 141 11.91 -9.35 16.17
C PHE A 141 11.58 -8.46 17.37
N SER A 142 11.67 -8.99 18.60
CA SER A 142 11.34 -8.24 19.82
C SER A 142 12.32 -7.09 20.11
N ILE A 143 13.58 -7.23 19.72
CA ILE A 143 14.62 -6.20 19.93
C ILE A 143 14.69 -5.16 18.81
N LEU A 144 13.93 -5.31 17.73
CA LEU A 144 13.86 -4.30 16.68
C LEU A 144 13.31 -3.00 17.25
N HIS A 145 13.92 -1.89 16.85
CA HIS A 145 13.40 -0.59 17.21
C HIS A 145 12.02 -0.34 16.60
N PRO A 146 11.07 0.19 17.40
CA PRO A 146 9.79 0.57 16.87
C PRO A 146 9.96 1.70 15.85
N HIS A 147 9.48 1.48 14.62
CA HIS A 147 9.40 2.51 13.59
C HIS A 147 8.00 3.12 13.53
N THR A 148 7.94 4.40 13.26
CA THR A 148 6.69 5.11 13.04
C THR A 148 5.88 4.43 11.95
N SER A 149 4.60 4.17 12.22
CA SER A 149 3.63 3.52 11.32
C SER A 149 3.81 2.02 11.08
N PHE A 150 4.82 1.36 11.67
CA PHE A 150 4.99 -0.08 11.59
C PHE A 150 4.61 -0.76 12.91
N ARG A 151 4.13 -2.00 12.81
CA ARG A 151 3.86 -2.80 14.00
C ARG A 151 5.17 -3.20 14.66
N HIS A 152 5.25 -3.05 15.96
CA HIS A 152 6.29 -3.64 16.78
C HIS A 152 5.87 -5.02 17.29
N PHE A 153 6.66 -6.03 16.99
CA PHE A 153 6.39 -7.42 17.36
C PHE A 153 7.10 -7.80 18.67
N LYS A 154 6.63 -7.26 19.79
CA LYS A 154 7.22 -7.49 21.14
C LYS A 154 7.34 -8.98 21.49
N GLU A 155 6.33 -9.76 21.12
CA GLU A 155 6.25 -11.21 21.37
C GLU A 155 6.80 -12.02 20.20
N GLY A 156 7.47 -11.38 19.26
CA GLY A 156 7.92 -12.02 18.04
C GLY A 156 6.82 -12.30 17.04
N ILE A 157 7.08 -13.22 16.10
CA ILE A 157 6.16 -13.53 14.98
C ILE A 157 5.75 -15.00 14.91
N SER A 158 6.43 -15.90 15.60
CA SER A 158 6.22 -17.37 15.44
C SER A 158 4.85 -17.83 15.91
N SER A 159 4.27 -17.17 16.91
CA SER A 159 2.97 -17.49 17.49
C SER A 159 1.78 -16.87 16.76
N LEU A 160 2.01 -16.00 15.77
CA LEU A 160 0.95 -15.31 15.04
C LEU A 160 0.12 -16.28 14.19
N LYS A 161 -1.19 -16.36 14.45
CA LYS A 161 -2.11 -17.29 13.76
C LYS A 161 -2.91 -16.61 12.65
N GLN A 162 -3.43 -15.42 12.93
CA GLN A 162 -4.18 -14.61 11.96
C GLN A 162 -3.43 -13.31 11.74
N VAL A 163 -2.94 -13.11 10.54
CA VAL A 163 -2.10 -11.98 10.18
C VAL A 163 -2.78 -11.20 9.07
N THR A 164 -2.92 -9.91 9.28
CA THR A 164 -3.51 -9.00 8.30
C THR A 164 -2.52 -8.69 7.17
N GLY A 165 -3.01 -8.26 6.02
CA GLY A 165 -2.13 -7.86 4.89
C GLY A 165 -1.13 -6.77 5.28
N ARG A 166 -1.49 -5.87 6.22
CA ARG A 166 -0.56 -4.86 6.74
C ARG A 166 0.57 -5.49 7.55
N GLU A 167 0.24 -6.42 8.43
CA GLU A 167 1.23 -7.14 9.25
C GLU A 167 2.17 -7.98 8.38
N HIS A 168 1.67 -8.60 7.31
CA HIS A 168 2.53 -9.28 6.33
C HIS A 168 3.60 -8.34 5.79
N ARG A 169 3.22 -7.14 5.35
CA ARG A 169 4.13 -6.12 4.82
C ARG A 169 5.11 -5.61 5.88
N ASP A 170 4.67 -5.50 7.13
CA ASP A 170 5.57 -5.08 8.23
C ASP A 170 6.62 -6.16 8.52
N VAL A 171 6.29 -7.45 8.46
CA VAL A 171 7.26 -8.54 8.59
C VAL A 171 8.19 -8.60 7.38
N GLU A 172 7.67 -8.42 6.15
CA GLU A 172 8.48 -8.39 4.91
C GLU A 172 9.65 -7.41 5.00
N ARG A 173 9.44 -6.23 5.59
CA ARG A 173 10.46 -5.18 5.69
C ARG A 173 11.65 -5.55 6.57
N TYR A 174 11.43 -6.41 7.55
CA TYR A 174 12.44 -6.74 8.55
C TYR A 174 13.02 -8.14 8.42
N ILE A 175 12.35 -9.04 7.71
CA ILE A 175 12.73 -10.46 7.72
C ILE A 175 14.16 -10.71 7.26
N ILE A 176 14.66 -9.99 6.25
CA ILE A 176 16.02 -10.19 5.72
C ILE A 176 17.10 -9.85 6.77
N PRO A 177 17.14 -8.63 7.36
CA PRO A 177 18.12 -8.34 8.41
C PRO A 177 17.93 -9.20 9.64
N VAL A 178 16.71 -9.64 9.97
CA VAL A 178 16.45 -10.50 11.12
C VAL A 178 17.05 -11.89 10.95
N ILE A 179 16.95 -12.50 9.76
CA ILE A 179 17.50 -13.85 9.53
C ILE A 179 18.99 -13.83 9.15
N ALA A 180 19.56 -12.67 8.82
CA ALA A 180 20.97 -12.54 8.46
C ALA A 180 21.88 -13.08 9.57
N GLY A 181 22.90 -13.85 9.17
CA GLY A 181 23.83 -14.50 10.08
C GLY A 181 23.30 -15.75 10.80
N ALA A 182 21.99 -16.04 10.72
CA ALA A 182 21.40 -17.27 11.27
C ALA A 182 21.16 -18.36 10.23
N VAL A 183 21.21 -17.99 8.94
CA VAL A 183 20.99 -18.90 7.81
C VAL A 183 22.15 -18.82 6.81
N SER A 184 22.27 -19.78 5.91
CA SER A 184 23.28 -19.75 4.85
C SER A 184 23.04 -18.59 3.88
N ALA A 185 24.10 -18.12 3.21
CA ALA A 185 24.01 -17.06 2.22
C ALA A 185 23.02 -17.40 1.09
N SER A 186 23.02 -18.65 0.59
CA SER A 186 22.07 -19.10 -0.43
C SER A 186 20.63 -19.08 0.06
N PHE A 187 20.36 -19.46 1.31
CA PHE A 187 19.02 -19.34 1.90
C PHE A 187 18.57 -17.87 1.95
N LEU A 188 19.46 -16.98 2.44
CA LEU A 188 19.19 -15.55 2.52
C LEU A 188 18.86 -14.97 1.14
N VAL A 189 19.66 -15.33 0.12
CA VAL A 189 19.42 -14.90 -1.28
C VAL A 189 18.06 -15.40 -1.78
N ALA A 190 17.71 -16.67 -1.52
CA ALA A 190 16.41 -17.21 -1.95
C ALA A 190 15.23 -16.41 -1.36
N ILE A 191 15.25 -16.11 -0.08
CA ILE A 191 14.17 -15.30 0.56
C ILE A 191 14.18 -13.87 0.03
N ARG A 192 15.37 -13.24 -0.07
CA ARG A 192 15.51 -11.88 -0.58
C ARG A 192 14.98 -11.76 -2.02
N SER A 193 15.30 -12.70 -2.88
CA SER A 193 14.84 -12.69 -4.28
C SER A 193 13.32 -12.69 -4.40
N LEU A 194 12.60 -13.45 -3.56
CA LEU A 194 11.13 -13.40 -3.52
C LEU A 194 10.61 -12.07 -2.98
N LEU A 195 11.32 -11.40 -2.08
CA LEU A 195 10.96 -10.07 -1.62
C LEU A 195 11.22 -9.01 -2.70
N ASP A 196 12.40 -9.04 -3.33
CA ASP A 196 12.73 -8.15 -4.44
C ASP A 196 11.69 -8.27 -5.56
N PHE A 197 11.30 -9.51 -5.93
CA PHE A 197 10.17 -9.76 -6.84
C PHE A 197 8.90 -9.02 -6.41
N ARG A 198 8.47 -9.16 -5.14
CA ARG A 198 7.24 -8.53 -4.65
C ARG A 198 7.30 -7.02 -4.65
N TYR A 199 8.42 -6.44 -4.21
CA TYR A 199 8.58 -4.98 -4.18
C TYR A 199 8.59 -4.38 -5.58
N LEU A 200 9.31 -4.98 -6.51
CA LEU A 200 9.36 -4.54 -7.90
C LEU A 200 8.00 -4.65 -8.58
N ALA A 201 7.30 -5.79 -8.42
CA ALA A 201 6.01 -6.04 -9.04
C ALA A 201 4.87 -5.17 -8.50
N GLN A 202 5.05 -4.51 -7.35
CA GLN A 202 4.09 -3.57 -6.76
C GLN A 202 4.42 -2.09 -7.07
N ALA A 203 5.44 -1.82 -7.88
CA ALA A 203 5.76 -0.46 -8.26
C ALA A 203 4.56 0.21 -8.97
N PRO A 204 4.30 1.50 -8.70
CA PRO A 204 3.18 2.22 -9.30
C PRO A 204 3.40 2.53 -10.80
N VAL A 205 4.64 2.47 -11.25
CA VAL A 205 5.05 2.61 -12.65
C VAL A 205 6.03 1.50 -12.94
N ILE A 206 5.78 0.73 -13.98
CA ILE A 206 6.60 -0.41 -14.39
C ILE A 206 6.91 -0.26 -15.88
N ASP A 207 8.19 -0.25 -16.21
CA ASP A 207 8.73 -0.30 -17.55
C ASP A 207 9.31 -1.70 -17.87
N GLU A 208 9.87 -1.89 -19.05
CA GLU A 208 10.46 -3.16 -19.43
C GLU A 208 11.74 -3.49 -18.64
N ASP A 209 12.47 -2.50 -18.15
CA ASP A 209 13.64 -2.72 -17.30
C ASP A 209 13.22 -3.28 -15.93
N ILE A 210 12.15 -2.76 -15.36
CA ILE A 210 11.56 -3.28 -14.13
C ILE A 210 10.97 -4.69 -14.36
N CYS A 211 10.32 -4.93 -15.50
CA CYS A 211 9.86 -6.26 -15.88
C CYS A 211 11.00 -7.27 -15.91
N ALA A 212 12.13 -6.91 -16.53
CA ALA A 212 13.32 -7.76 -16.58
C ALA A 212 13.91 -8.01 -15.18
N GLN A 213 13.90 -7.02 -14.28
CA GLN A 213 14.33 -7.18 -12.90
C GLN A 213 13.40 -8.11 -12.10
N ILE A 214 12.08 -8.05 -12.31
CA ILE A 214 11.11 -8.97 -11.71
C ILE A 214 11.40 -10.41 -12.15
N GLU A 215 11.63 -10.63 -13.44
CA GLU A 215 11.98 -11.95 -13.98
C GLU A 215 13.33 -12.45 -13.44
N LEU A 216 14.31 -11.55 -13.30
CA LEU A 216 15.62 -11.87 -12.73
C LEU A 216 15.49 -12.30 -11.26
N ALA A 217 14.75 -11.53 -10.46
CA ALA A 217 14.53 -11.86 -9.05
C ALA A 217 13.88 -13.24 -8.88
N LEU A 218 12.88 -13.56 -9.70
CA LEU A 218 12.24 -14.88 -9.67
C LEU A 218 13.21 -16.00 -10.10
N ARG A 219 14.07 -15.76 -11.08
CA ARG A 219 15.14 -16.68 -11.52
C ARG A 219 16.15 -16.94 -10.40
N ASP A 220 16.60 -15.90 -9.70
CA ASP A 220 17.52 -16.01 -8.58
C ASP A 220 16.94 -16.85 -7.44
N PHE A 221 15.65 -16.68 -7.14
CA PHE A 221 14.96 -17.58 -6.22
C PHE A 221 15.07 -19.04 -6.68
N HIS A 222 14.78 -19.33 -7.94
CA HIS A 222 14.82 -20.70 -8.47
C HIS A 222 16.22 -21.31 -8.44
N ILE A 223 17.26 -20.51 -8.60
CA ILE A 223 18.66 -20.93 -8.48
C ILE A 223 19.00 -21.32 -7.02
N HIS A 224 18.52 -20.53 -6.05
CA HIS A 224 18.92 -20.66 -4.67
C HIS A 224 17.92 -21.42 -3.77
N LYS A 225 16.69 -21.70 -4.25
CA LYS A 225 15.62 -22.32 -3.45
C LYS A 225 15.98 -23.65 -2.79
N GLN A 226 16.93 -24.41 -3.37
CA GLN A 226 17.35 -25.71 -2.81
C GLN A 226 17.90 -25.55 -1.38
N ALA A 227 18.53 -24.40 -1.09
CA ALA A 227 19.06 -24.12 0.25
C ALA A 227 17.98 -24.15 1.35
N ILE A 228 16.71 -23.92 1.01
CA ILE A 228 15.56 -24.00 1.93
C ILE A 228 15.27 -25.46 2.31
N ILE A 229 15.39 -26.37 1.34
CA ILE A 229 15.25 -27.81 1.58
C ILE A 229 16.44 -28.34 2.37
N ASP A 230 17.66 -27.93 1.99
CA ASP A 230 18.90 -28.34 2.66
C ASP A 230 18.95 -27.90 4.14
N ALA A 231 18.38 -26.73 4.43
CA ALA A 231 18.15 -26.23 5.79
C ALA A 231 17.00 -26.97 6.52
N LYS A 232 16.35 -27.95 5.89
CA LYS A 232 15.16 -28.66 6.41
C LYS A 232 14.03 -27.70 6.83
N ALA A 233 13.95 -26.53 6.19
CA ALA A 233 13.02 -25.47 6.55
C ALA A 233 11.62 -25.69 5.93
N ARG A 234 11.51 -26.46 4.85
CA ARG A 234 10.25 -26.79 4.22
C ARG A 234 9.65 -28.06 4.87
N LEU A 235 8.75 -27.83 5.83
CA LEU A 235 8.13 -28.91 6.63
C LEU A 235 6.67 -29.13 6.24
N GLY A 236 6.24 -30.38 6.30
CA GLY A 236 4.86 -30.83 6.18
C GLY A 236 4.21 -31.17 7.52
N LYS A 237 3.10 -31.87 7.47
CA LYS A 237 2.44 -32.39 8.67
C LYS A 237 3.39 -33.31 9.45
N GLY A 238 3.43 -33.12 10.78
CA GLY A 238 4.31 -33.92 11.66
C GLY A 238 5.80 -33.64 11.49
N ASN A 239 6.16 -32.43 11.03
CA ASN A 239 7.54 -31.95 10.84
C ASN A 239 8.36 -32.80 9.83
N SER A 240 7.70 -33.50 8.91
CA SER A 240 8.38 -34.21 7.84
C SER A 240 8.95 -33.23 6.81
N VAL A 241 10.20 -33.42 6.39
CA VAL A 241 10.81 -32.57 5.36
C VAL A 241 10.18 -32.84 4.00
N ILE A 242 9.74 -31.78 3.33
CA ILE A 242 9.19 -31.83 1.97
C ILE A 242 10.31 -31.47 0.99
N THR A 243 10.59 -32.35 0.04
CA THR A 243 11.67 -32.20 -0.94
C THR A 243 11.23 -31.71 -2.31
N ASN A 244 9.96 -31.42 -2.50
CA ASN A 244 9.40 -30.93 -3.76
C ASN A 244 8.88 -29.49 -3.63
N TRP A 245 8.60 -28.86 -4.77
CA TRP A 245 8.11 -27.48 -4.89
C TRP A 245 6.66 -27.43 -5.43
N HIS A 246 5.81 -28.37 -5.00
CA HIS A 246 4.41 -28.44 -5.43
C HIS A 246 3.56 -27.33 -4.77
N ILE A 247 3.90 -26.06 -5.03
CA ILE A 247 3.25 -24.88 -4.50
C ILE A 247 2.58 -24.12 -5.66
N PRO A 248 1.23 -24.14 -5.76
CA PRO A 248 0.52 -23.48 -6.87
C PRO A 248 0.90 -22.02 -7.04
N LYS A 249 1.11 -21.32 -5.92
CA LYS A 249 1.43 -19.89 -5.92
C LYS A 249 2.78 -19.58 -6.59
N LEU A 250 3.76 -20.50 -6.55
CA LEU A 250 5.03 -20.32 -7.28
C LEU A 250 4.83 -20.34 -8.79
N GLU A 251 3.90 -21.15 -9.27
CA GLU A 251 3.56 -21.17 -10.69
C GLU A 251 2.86 -19.89 -11.12
N PHE A 252 1.96 -19.35 -10.29
CA PHE A 252 1.33 -18.05 -10.56
C PHE A 252 2.33 -16.90 -10.68
N LEU A 253 3.43 -16.91 -9.92
CA LEU A 253 4.47 -15.88 -10.02
C LEU A 253 5.08 -15.81 -11.44
N GLN A 254 5.16 -16.92 -12.16
CA GLN A 254 5.66 -16.98 -13.53
C GLN A 254 4.78 -16.21 -14.53
N SER A 255 3.53 -15.93 -14.18
CA SER A 255 2.58 -15.20 -15.03
C SER A 255 2.48 -13.71 -14.73
N VAL A 256 3.16 -13.19 -13.68
CA VAL A 256 3.03 -11.81 -13.22
C VAL A 256 3.47 -10.80 -14.28
N VAL A 257 4.65 -10.96 -14.88
CA VAL A 257 5.15 -10.02 -15.91
C VAL A 257 4.25 -10.03 -17.14
N SER A 258 3.76 -11.20 -17.56
CA SER A 258 2.79 -11.29 -18.66
C SER A 258 1.51 -10.52 -18.34
N ASN A 259 1.00 -10.61 -17.11
CA ASN A 259 -0.18 -9.84 -16.67
C ASN A 259 0.09 -8.35 -16.57
N ILE A 260 1.28 -7.92 -16.14
CA ILE A 260 1.66 -6.50 -16.12
C ILE A 260 1.61 -5.92 -17.54
N ARG A 261 2.15 -6.64 -18.53
CA ARG A 261 2.12 -6.21 -19.95
C ARG A 261 0.71 -6.17 -20.52
N LEU A 262 -0.20 -7.04 -20.07
CA LEU A 262 -1.58 -7.12 -20.57
C LEU A 262 -2.53 -6.16 -19.84
N ASN A 263 -2.41 -6.09 -18.52
CA ASN A 263 -3.41 -5.46 -17.64
C ASN A 263 -2.86 -4.26 -16.86
N GLY A 264 -1.60 -3.86 -17.10
CA GLY A 264 -0.93 -2.78 -16.38
C GLY A 264 -0.44 -3.19 -14.99
N VAL A 265 -0.15 -2.19 -14.16
CA VAL A 265 0.44 -2.39 -12.82
C VAL A 265 -0.49 -3.13 -11.87
N ALA A 266 0.10 -3.86 -10.93
CA ALA A 266 -0.59 -4.79 -10.04
C ALA A 266 -1.75 -4.19 -9.22
N ILE A 267 -1.72 -2.88 -8.92
CA ILE A 267 -2.80 -2.21 -8.20
C ILE A 267 -4.15 -2.27 -8.94
N GLN A 268 -4.13 -2.41 -10.27
CA GLN A 268 -5.37 -2.46 -11.08
C GLN A 268 -6.08 -3.81 -10.98
N TRP A 269 -5.37 -4.86 -10.58
CA TRP A 269 -5.89 -6.23 -10.44
C TRP A 269 -5.53 -6.86 -9.10
N SER A 270 -5.40 -6.03 -8.04
CA SER A 270 -5.22 -6.46 -6.65
C SER A 270 -6.56 -6.58 -5.93
N ALA A 271 -6.71 -7.64 -5.13
CA ALA A 271 -7.85 -7.83 -4.23
C ALA A 271 -7.85 -6.84 -3.03
N ASP A 272 -6.77 -6.10 -2.78
CA ASP A 272 -6.69 -5.13 -1.69
C ASP A 272 -7.85 -4.11 -1.71
N ILE A 273 -8.26 -3.66 -2.90
CA ILE A 273 -9.34 -2.69 -3.08
C ILE A 273 -10.70 -3.32 -2.74
N THR A 274 -10.96 -4.53 -3.25
CA THR A 274 -12.21 -5.25 -3.02
C THR A 274 -12.34 -5.72 -1.57
N GLU A 275 -11.27 -6.21 -0.96
CA GLU A 275 -11.23 -6.58 0.47
C GLU A 275 -11.44 -5.36 1.37
N ASN A 276 -10.88 -4.20 1.03
CA ASN A 276 -11.16 -2.96 1.75
C ASN A 276 -12.62 -2.52 1.55
N ALA A 277 -13.14 -2.58 0.34
CA ALA A 277 -14.54 -2.28 0.06
C ALA A 277 -15.49 -3.20 0.86
N HIS A 278 -15.16 -4.49 1.00
CA HIS A 278 -15.92 -5.45 1.79
C HIS A 278 -16.10 -5.01 3.26
N ILE A 279 -15.13 -4.30 3.84
CA ILE A 279 -15.26 -3.72 5.18
C ILE A 279 -16.40 -2.71 5.22
N HIS A 280 -16.55 -1.86 4.21
CA HIS A 280 -17.53 -0.79 4.17
C HIS A 280 -18.89 -1.25 3.66
N VAL A 281 -18.91 -2.19 2.71
CA VAL A 281 -20.14 -2.64 2.03
C VAL A 281 -20.80 -3.82 2.75
N ALA A 282 -20.03 -4.66 3.43
CA ALA A 282 -20.57 -5.83 4.11
C ALA A 282 -20.37 -5.79 5.63
N LYS A 283 -19.11 -5.73 6.12
CA LYS A 283 -18.81 -5.90 7.55
C LYS A 283 -19.41 -4.81 8.43
N LYS A 284 -19.18 -3.53 8.11
CA LYS A 284 -19.74 -2.41 8.88
C LYS A 284 -21.26 -2.38 8.88
N PRO A 285 -21.94 -2.50 7.71
CA PRO A 285 -23.40 -2.60 7.67
C PRO A 285 -23.95 -3.78 8.48
N ALA A 286 -23.31 -4.94 8.41
CA ALA A 286 -23.69 -6.12 9.18
C ALA A 286 -23.59 -5.89 10.69
N HIS A 287 -22.48 -5.32 11.16
CA HIS A 287 -22.28 -4.98 12.56
C HIS A 287 -23.22 -3.88 13.08
N ALA A 288 -23.76 -3.04 12.19
CA ALA A 288 -24.76 -2.03 12.55
C ALA A 288 -26.18 -2.61 12.68
N GLY A 289 -26.38 -3.86 12.33
CA GLY A 289 -27.65 -4.59 12.42
C GLY A 289 -27.73 -5.47 13.68
N ASN A 290 -28.90 -6.07 13.88
CA ASN A 290 -29.14 -7.04 14.95
C ASN A 290 -29.03 -8.51 14.50
N ASN A 291 -28.39 -8.74 13.36
CA ASN A 291 -28.19 -10.04 12.70
C ASN A 291 -29.49 -10.77 12.28
N GLN A 292 -30.65 -10.10 12.30
CA GLN A 292 -31.92 -10.64 11.77
C GLN A 292 -32.14 -10.06 10.37
N ALA A 293 -32.66 -10.85 9.43
CA ALA A 293 -32.84 -10.44 8.03
C ALA A 293 -31.59 -9.70 7.47
N TYR A 294 -30.48 -10.36 7.58
CA TYR A 294 -29.12 -9.85 7.42
C TYR A 294 -28.92 -9.03 6.13
N GLU A 295 -29.27 -9.60 4.97
CA GLU A 295 -29.10 -8.96 3.67
C GLU A 295 -29.96 -7.68 3.57
N SER A 296 -31.21 -7.75 4.02
CA SER A 296 -32.13 -6.61 3.99
C SER A 296 -31.66 -5.45 4.87
N GLN A 297 -30.99 -5.74 5.99
CA GLN A 297 -30.44 -4.70 6.87
C GLN A 297 -29.20 -4.05 6.25
N ILE A 298 -28.32 -4.84 5.62
CA ILE A 298 -27.17 -4.34 4.88
C ILE A 298 -27.64 -3.41 3.74
N CYS A 299 -28.59 -3.85 2.92
CA CYS A 299 -29.12 -3.04 1.81
C CYS A 299 -29.72 -1.71 2.31
N ARG A 300 -30.51 -1.74 3.38
CA ARG A 300 -31.08 -0.51 3.98
C ARG A 300 -30.03 0.42 4.56
N TYR A 301 -28.97 -0.12 5.14
CA TYR A 301 -27.85 0.68 5.64
C TYR A 301 -27.15 1.40 4.49
N LEU A 302 -26.81 0.68 3.43
CA LEU A 302 -26.15 1.22 2.24
C LEU A 302 -27.02 2.25 1.52
N ASP A 303 -28.32 2.00 1.36
CA ASP A 303 -29.28 2.94 0.78
C ASP A 303 -29.34 4.27 1.58
N ARG A 304 -29.28 4.20 2.90
CA ARG A 304 -29.19 5.40 3.74
C ARG A 304 -27.88 6.17 3.54
N VAL A 305 -26.77 5.45 3.45
CA VAL A 305 -25.45 6.06 3.21
C VAL A 305 -25.43 6.76 1.85
N ASP A 306 -25.99 6.14 0.82
CA ASP A 306 -26.09 6.74 -0.51
C ASP A 306 -27.01 7.95 -0.55
N LYS A 307 -28.15 7.91 0.14
CA LYS A 307 -29.05 9.07 0.29
C LYS A 307 -28.37 10.23 0.99
N ILE A 308 -27.62 9.98 2.06
CA ILE A 308 -26.86 11.02 2.76
C ILE A 308 -25.80 11.63 1.83
N ARG A 309 -25.05 10.79 1.12
CA ARG A 309 -24.05 11.24 0.14
C ARG A 309 -24.68 12.12 -0.95
N ASN A 310 -25.80 11.69 -1.51
CA ASN A 310 -26.51 12.44 -2.56
C ASN A 310 -27.04 13.77 -2.03
N PHE A 311 -27.53 13.81 -0.79
CA PHE A 311 -27.98 15.04 -0.13
C PHE A 311 -26.79 16.00 0.10
N ASP A 312 -25.66 15.49 0.59
CA ASP A 312 -24.46 16.30 0.80
C ASP A 312 -23.93 16.85 -0.53
N LEU A 313 -23.92 16.03 -1.58
CA LEU A 313 -23.55 16.45 -2.93
C LEU A 313 -24.48 17.55 -3.45
N ALA A 314 -25.78 17.34 -3.40
CA ALA A 314 -26.77 18.33 -3.86
C ALA A 314 -26.67 19.64 -3.07
N THR A 315 -26.40 19.55 -1.78
CA THR A 315 -26.21 20.72 -0.91
C THR A 315 -24.92 21.47 -1.27
N ALA A 316 -23.81 20.75 -1.52
CA ALA A 316 -22.54 21.34 -1.93
C ALA A 316 -22.65 22.07 -3.28
N ILE A 317 -23.32 21.43 -4.26
CA ILE A 317 -23.61 21.99 -5.58
C ILE A 317 -24.41 23.28 -5.44
N ARG A 318 -25.51 23.23 -4.66
CA ARG A 318 -26.37 24.40 -4.45
C ARG A 318 -25.62 25.54 -3.75
N THR A 319 -24.81 25.23 -2.75
CA THR A 319 -24.02 26.22 -2.01
C THR A 319 -22.94 26.87 -2.87
N ALA A 320 -22.35 26.08 -3.79
CA ALA A 320 -21.33 26.58 -4.73
C ALA A 320 -21.96 27.39 -5.89
N ASN A 321 -23.29 27.44 -5.99
CA ASN A 321 -24.03 28.16 -7.02
C ASN A 321 -23.60 27.79 -8.47
N VAL A 322 -23.32 26.50 -8.70
CA VAL A 322 -22.93 25.97 -10.02
C VAL A 322 -24.18 25.61 -10.80
N ASP A 323 -24.41 26.28 -11.90
CA ASP A 323 -25.47 25.91 -12.85
C ASP A 323 -24.96 24.79 -13.78
N PHE A 324 -25.42 23.57 -13.53
CA PHE A 324 -25.09 22.41 -14.35
C PHE A 324 -25.82 22.40 -15.70
N ARG A 325 -26.96 23.10 -15.80
CA ARG A 325 -27.76 23.13 -17.06
C ARG A 325 -26.96 23.81 -18.15
N GLY A 326 -26.30 24.93 -17.84
CA GLY A 326 -25.44 25.63 -18.79
C GLY A 326 -24.14 24.90 -19.20
N LEU A 327 -23.82 23.75 -18.59
CA LEU A 327 -22.69 22.92 -19.01
C LEU A 327 -23.04 22.00 -20.21
N PHE A 328 -24.32 21.71 -20.40
CA PHE A 328 -24.80 20.81 -21.44
C PHE A 328 -25.43 21.57 -22.62
N ASP A 329 -25.98 22.78 -22.40
CA ASP A 329 -26.70 23.55 -23.41
C ASP A 329 -25.76 24.19 -24.48
N THR A 330 -24.46 24.30 -24.23
CA THR A 330 -23.51 24.93 -25.19
C THR A 330 -23.02 23.99 -26.29
N ALA A 331 -23.37 22.71 -26.26
CA ALA A 331 -23.01 21.76 -27.31
C ALA A 331 -24.03 21.75 -28.47
N GLU A 332 -25.26 22.23 -28.26
CA GLU A 332 -26.31 22.23 -29.29
C GLU A 332 -26.34 23.53 -30.13
N GLU A 333 -25.87 24.66 -29.60
CA GLU A 333 -25.92 25.95 -30.33
C GLU A 333 -24.78 26.13 -31.35
N SER A 334 -23.73 25.33 -31.34
CA SER A 334 -22.60 25.44 -32.29
C SER A 334 -22.80 24.64 -33.59
N GLN A 335 -23.91 23.92 -33.79
CA GLN A 335 -24.17 23.11 -34.99
C GLN A 335 -25.17 23.68 -35.99
N ILE A 336 -25.70 24.90 -35.82
CA ILE A 336 -26.65 25.53 -36.73
C ILE A 336 -26.06 26.76 -37.46
N GLN A 337 -24.84 26.70 -37.94
CA GLN A 337 -24.36 27.61 -38.98
C GLN A 337 -23.27 26.91 -39.79
N ASP A 338 -23.65 26.07 -40.70
CA ASP A 338 -22.93 25.94 -41.96
C ASP A 338 -23.90 25.39 -43.05
N SER A 339 -24.34 26.26 -43.88
CA SER A 339 -25.01 25.95 -45.13
C SER A 339 -24.14 26.50 -46.27
N GLY A 340 -23.54 25.58 -47.01
CA GLY A 340 -23.25 25.87 -48.44
C GLY A 340 -21.78 25.97 -48.81
N SER A 341 -21.21 25.01 -49.42
CA SER A 341 -21.05 24.71 -50.85
C SER A 341 -19.86 23.78 -51.10
N PRO A 342 -19.80 23.06 -52.18
CA PRO A 342 -18.96 21.89 -52.35
C PRO A 342 -17.66 22.22 -53.09
N ASP A 343 -16.77 21.21 -53.09
CA ASP A 343 -15.56 21.01 -53.90
C ASP A 343 -14.26 21.57 -53.31
N ASP A 344 -13.46 20.73 -52.71
CA ASP A 344 -12.11 20.42 -53.23
C ASP A 344 -11.48 19.22 -52.50
N ASP A 345 -10.97 18.29 -53.30
CA ASP A 345 -10.18 17.15 -52.87
C ASP A 345 -8.79 17.59 -52.41
N SER A 346 -8.44 17.34 -51.14
CA SER A 346 -7.06 17.17 -50.75
C SER A 346 -6.94 16.36 -49.45
N ASP A 347 -6.31 15.18 -49.55
CA ASP A 347 -5.78 14.42 -48.44
C ASP A 347 -4.94 15.32 -47.52
N SER A 348 -5.38 15.46 -46.28
CA SER A 348 -4.52 15.90 -45.20
C SER A 348 -4.97 15.27 -43.89
N ASP A 349 -4.02 14.72 -43.18
CA ASP A 349 -4.08 14.06 -41.89
C ASP A 349 -5.06 14.71 -40.91
N LEU A 350 -6.12 13.99 -40.58
CA LEU A 350 -7.07 14.39 -39.52
C LEU A 350 -6.40 14.14 -38.16
N GLU A 351 -5.70 15.14 -37.65
CA GLU A 351 -5.47 15.24 -36.20
C GLU A 351 -6.84 15.31 -35.52
N ALA A 352 -7.11 14.37 -34.60
CA ALA A 352 -8.30 14.34 -33.78
C ALA A 352 -8.33 15.57 -32.86
N ASP A 353 -9.11 16.58 -33.23
CA ASP A 353 -9.45 17.71 -32.36
C ASP A 353 -10.19 17.18 -31.13
N GLY A 354 -9.44 16.97 -30.05
CA GLY A 354 -9.98 16.68 -28.74
C GLY A 354 -10.81 17.88 -28.27
N ILE A 355 -12.07 17.64 -27.92
CA ILE A 355 -12.96 18.63 -27.30
C ILE A 355 -12.28 19.14 -26.04
N THR A 356 -11.70 20.34 -26.11
CA THR A 356 -11.08 21.01 -24.97
C THR A 356 -12.21 21.61 -24.12
N ILE A 357 -12.73 20.86 -23.15
CA ILE A 357 -13.59 21.40 -22.10
C ILE A 357 -12.80 22.52 -21.44
N SER A 358 -13.33 23.74 -21.43
CA SER A 358 -12.60 24.91 -20.91
C SER A 358 -12.06 24.60 -19.52
N SER A 359 -10.78 24.75 -19.32
CA SER A 359 -10.05 24.42 -18.08
C SER A 359 -10.65 25.11 -16.84
N SER A 360 -11.33 26.24 -17.02
CA SER A 360 -12.02 26.97 -15.95
C SER A 360 -13.30 26.27 -15.46
N ARG A 361 -14.05 25.62 -16.36
CA ARG A 361 -15.29 24.88 -16.01
C ARG A 361 -14.98 23.57 -15.33
N THR A 362 -13.99 22.83 -15.83
CA THR A 362 -13.49 21.61 -15.16
C THR A 362 -12.95 21.92 -13.77
N ALA A 363 -12.21 23.01 -13.60
CA ALA A 363 -11.71 23.46 -12.31
C ALA A 363 -12.84 23.86 -11.34
N ALA A 364 -13.92 24.48 -11.82
CA ALA A 364 -15.10 24.81 -11.02
C ALA A 364 -15.84 23.52 -10.57
N LEU A 365 -16.04 22.57 -11.49
CA LEU A 365 -16.65 21.26 -11.19
C LEU A 365 -15.80 20.46 -10.18
N LEU A 366 -14.49 20.42 -10.37
CA LEU A 366 -13.57 19.74 -9.46
C LEU A 366 -13.58 20.37 -8.07
N LYS A 367 -13.68 21.70 -7.95
CA LYS A 367 -13.83 22.38 -6.66
C LYS A 367 -15.10 22.02 -5.92
N VAL A 368 -16.17 21.68 -6.63
CA VAL A 368 -17.45 21.26 -6.03
C VAL A 368 -17.42 19.77 -5.67
N ILE A 369 -16.83 18.94 -6.51
CA ILE A 369 -16.77 17.48 -6.33
C ILE A 369 -15.69 17.11 -5.28
N ASP A 370 -14.59 17.85 -5.24
CA ASP A 370 -13.45 17.55 -4.34
C ASP A 370 -13.82 17.54 -2.85
N PRO A 371 -14.60 18.48 -2.30
CA PRO A 371 -15.10 18.40 -0.92
C PRO A 371 -16.01 17.20 -0.68
N VAL A 372 -16.73 16.73 -1.71
CA VAL A 372 -17.69 15.63 -1.61
C VAL A 372 -16.99 14.28 -1.72
N SER A 373 -15.97 14.15 -2.57
CA SER A 373 -15.11 12.97 -2.62
C SER A 373 -14.35 12.78 -1.30
N GLN A 374 -13.99 13.87 -0.63
CA GLN A 374 -13.41 13.86 0.72
C GLN A 374 -14.40 13.44 1.81
N LEU A 375 -15.71 13.68 1.63
CA LEU A 375 -16.76 13.21 2.55
C LEU A 375 -16.94 11.68 2.50
N SER A 376 -16.68 11.06 1.37
CA SER A 376 -16.78 9.60 1.19
C SER A 376 -15.56 8.83 1.69
N ALA A 377 -14.42 9.50 1.83
CA ALA A 377 -13.24 8.90 2.44
C ALA A 377 -13.46 8.84 3.96
N THR A 378 -13.69 7.67 4.50
CA THR A 378 -13.92 7.38 5.92
C THR A 378 -12.72 7.71 6.83
N SER A 379 -11.71 8.36 6.30
CA SER A 379 -10.60 8.96 7.01
C SER A 379 -10.29 10.30 6.33
N ARG A 380 -10.92 11.37 6.80
CA ARG A 380 -10.47 12.72 6.43
C ARG A 380 -9.03 12.85 6.91
N THR A 381 -8.09 12.82 5.99
CA THR A 381 -6.71 13.19 6.31
C THR A 381 -6.74 14.65 6.71
N THR A 382 -6.56 14.94 8.00
CA THR A 382 -6.46 16.32 8.48
C THR A 382 -5.26 16.96 7.78
N ASP A 383 -5.49 18.07 7.09
CA ASP A 383 -4.40 18.82 6.43
C ASP A 383 -3.76 19.77 7.45
N TYR A 384 -2.65 19.32 8.03
CA TYR A 384 -1.89 20.13 8.97
C TYR A 384 -1.08 21.25 8.29
N PHE A 385 -0.80 21.16 6.99
CA PHE A 385 -0.17 22.26 6.25
C PHE A 385 -1.11 23.47 6.16
N LYS A 386 -2.38 23.21 5.85
CA LYS A 386 -3.40 24.25 5.86
C LYS A 386 -3.55 24.86 7.24
N LEU A 387 -3.64 24.02 8.27
CA LEU A 387 -3.76 24.49 9.66
C LEU A 387 -2.55 25.33 10.08
N ALA A 388 -1.33 24.94 9.74
CA ALA A 388 -0.13 25.74 10.03
C ALA A 388 -0.14 27.09 9.31
N SER A 389 -0.55 27.12 8.04
CA SER A 389 -0.68 28.37 7.26
C SER A 389 -1.73 29.31 7.86
N ASP A 390 -2.88 28.78 8.26
CA ASP A 390 -3.96 29.56 8.87
C ASP A 390 -3.52 30.16 10.22
N LEU A 391 -2.78 29.40 11.03
CA LEU A 391 -2.22 29.89 12.29
C LEU A 391 -1.18 31.00 12.10
N GLN A 392 -0.36 30.93 11.04
CA GLN A 392 0.60 31.98 10.72
C GLN A 392 -0.05 33.27 10.22
N ARG A 393 -1.20 33.17 9.56
CA ARG A 393 -1.92 34.34 8.99
C ARG A 393 -2.79 35.05 10.01
N THR A 394 -3.17 34.39 11.11
CA THR A 394 -4.07 34.96 12.12
C THR A 394 -3.24 35.72 13.16
N PRO A 395 -3.35 37.05 13.28
CA PRO A 395 -2.69 37.80 14.35
C PRO A 395 -3.20 37.30 15.69
N LEU A 396 -2.33 36.78 16.53
CA LEU A 396 -2.70 36.33 17.87
C LEU A 396 -2.65 37.52 18.81
N SER A 397 -3.80 37.85 19.43
CA SER A 397 -3.89 38.88 20.48
C SER A 397 -3.22 38.45 21.78
N VAL A 398 -2.94 37.14 21.93
CA VAL A 398 -2.24 36.54 23.07
C VAL A 398 -1.27 35.51 22.54
N PRO A 399 0.00 35.48 22.97
CA PRO A 399 0.94 34.45 22.59
C PRO A 399 0.39 33.07 22.97
N ARG A 400 0.14 32.23 21.99
CA ARG A 400 -0.24 30.82 22.19
C ARG A 400 0.86 29.94 21.62
N PRO A 401 1.20 28.82 22.26
CA PRO A 401 2.14 27.89 21.68
C PRO A 401 1.66 27.42 20.31
N LEU A 402 2.54 27.52 19.32
CA LEU A 402 2.27 26.97 18.01
C LEU A 402 2.21 25.46 18.12
N ARG A 403 1.02 24.89 18.05
CA ARG A 403 0.83 23.42 18.08
C ARG A 403 1.05 22.77 16.75
N THR A 404 0.89 23.55 15.69
CA THR A 404 1.09 23.11 14.32
C THR A 404 2.06 24.07 13.67
N TYR A 405 3.18 23.57 13.21
CA TYR A 405 4.19 24.39 12.56
C TYR A 405 4.83 23.64 11.39
N GLN A 406 5.10 24.36 10.34
CA GLN A 406 5.73 23.85 9.15
C GLN A 406 7.24 24.04 9.26
N SER A 407 7.99 22.93 9.26
CA SER A 407 9.46 22.95 9.32
C SER A 407 10.10 23.11 7.95
N SER A 408 9.44 22.62 6.91
CA SER A 408 9.89 22.74 5.53
C SER A 408 8.71 22.79 4.58
N LYS A 409 8.95 23.02 3.29
CA LYS A 409 7.90 23.01 2.27
C LYS A 409 7.08 21.70 2.27
N ASN A 410 7.69 20.58 2.65
CA ASN A 410 7.11 19.26 2.55
C ASN A 410 6.85 18.58 3.90
N VAL A 411 7.11 19.25 5.03
CA VAL A 411 7.00 18.66 6.37
C VAL A 411 6.33 19.61 7.35
N VAL A 412 5.32 19.11 8.05
CA VAL A 412 4.59 19.82 9.10
C VAL A 412 4.49 18.93 10.33
N PHE A 413 4.60 19.55 11.51
CA PHE A 413 4.44 18.93 12.81
C PHE A 413 3.18 19.42 13.50
N HIS A 414 2.52 18.53 14.24
CA HIS A 414 1.36 18.85 15.05
C HIS A 414 1.43 18.19 16.42
N LEU A 415 1.24 18.99 17.46
CA LEU A 415 1.18 18.56 18.86
C LEU A 415 -0.27 18.53 19.37
N THR A 416 -0.53 17.64 20.34
CA THR A 416 -1.79 17.65 21.08
C THR A 416 -1.94 18.93 21.92
N ARG A 417 -3.18 19.20 22.36
CA ARG A 417 -3.48 20.42 23.14
C ARG A 417 -2.67 20.49 24.42
N ASP A 418 -2.67 19.40 25.16
CA ASP A 418 -2.04 19.38 26.48
C ASP A 418 -0.74 18.57 26.40
N PRO A 419 0.32 19.00 27.10
CA PRO A 419 1.54 18.23 27.21
C PRO A 419 1.29 16.92 27.96
N SER A 420 2.03 15.88 27.63
CA SER A 420 1.97 14.60 28.35
C SER A 420 2.53 14.73 29.77
N LEU A 421 3.52 15.60 29.93
CA LEU A 421 4.15 15.92 31.21
C LEU A 421 4.35 17.44 31.27
N GLY A 422 3.72 18.07 32.24
CA GLY A 422 3.83 19.52 32.44
C GLY A 422 4.86 19.87 33.53
N ARG A 423 5.53 21.01 33.36
CA ARG A 423 6.39 21.66 34.35
C ARG A 423 7.47 20.76 34.99
N LEU A 424 8.17 19.98 34.18
CA LEU A 424 9.37 19.29 34.64
C LEU A 424 10.54 20.26 34.62
N THR A 425 11.43 20.17 35.61
CA THR A 425 12.75 20.80 35.47
C THR A 425 13.54 20.12 34.37
N VAL A 426 14.49 20.83 33.78
CA VAL A 426 15.34 20.27 32.72
C VAL A 426 16.06 18.99 33.20
N ASP A 427 16.48 18.97 34.47
CA ASP A 427 17.22 17.83 35.03
C ASP A 427 16.29 16.64 35.33
N GLU A 428 15.04 16.88 35.78
CA GLU A 428 14.03 15.83 35.90
C GLU A 428 13.66 15.22 34.55
N ALA A 429 13.53 16.05 33.52
CA ALA A 429 13.30 15.56 32.15
C ALA A 429 14.51 14.74 31.67
N ALA A 430 15.74 15.21 31.88
CA ALA A 430 16.95 14.50 31.54
C ALA A 430 17.02 13.11 32.21
N ALA A 431 16.74 13.05 33.50
CA ALA A 431 16.73 11.78 34.26
C ALA A 431 15.60 10.84 33.77
N LYS A 432 14.40 11.37 33.57
CA LYS A 432 13.22 10.57 33.18
C LYS A 432 13.34 9.92 31.81
N PHE A 433 14.00 10.61 30.88
CA PHE A 433 14.16 10.14 29.48
C PHE A 433 15.58 9.57 29.20
N GLY A 434 16.44 9.47 30.20
CA GLY A 434 17.82 8.97 30.05
C GLY A 434 18.69 9.84 29.13
N LEU A 435 18.56 11.17 29.23
CA LEU A 435 19.23 12.17 28.39
C LEU A 435 20.25 12.99 29.21
N PRO A 436 21.40 12.42 29.62
CA PRO A 436 22.33 13.06 30.55
C PRO A 436 22.91 14.39 30.05
N ASP A 437 22.96 14.61 28.74
CA ASP A 437 23.47 15.82 28.11
C ASP A 437 22.38 16.83 27.69
N LEU A 438 21.10 16.63 28.10
CA LEU A 438 19.99 17.45 27.69
C LEU A 438 20.22 18.94 27.96
N ARG A 439 20.70 19.30 29.17
CA ARG A 439 20.95 20.69 29.55
C ARG A 439 21.99 21.34 28.62
N ALA A 440 23.07 20.65 28.35
CA ALA A 440 24.13 21.15 27.46
C ALA A 440 23.62 21.29 26.02
N ALA A 441 22.80 20.34 25.56
CA ALA A 441 22.16 20.40 24.22
C ALA A 441 21.23 21.60 24.10
N LEU A 442 20.45 21.91 25.15
CA LEU A 442 19.60 23.08 25.20
C LEU A 442 20.40 24.39 25.23
N GLY A 443 21.55 24.41 25.94
CA GLY A 443 22.47 25.54 25.92
C GLY A 443 23.05 25.82 24.55
N ASP A 444 23.47 24.76 23.83
CA ASP A 444 23.92 24.87 22.44
C ASP A 444 22.79 25.40 21.52
N TYR A 445 21.58 24.92 21.70
CA TYR A 445 20.41 25.37 20.91
C TYR A 445 20.05 26.85 21.15
N VAL A 446 20.05 27.27 22.42
CA VAL A 446 19.78 28.67 22.79
C VAL A 446 20.85 29.59 22.21
N THR A 447 22.13 29.18 22.27
CA THR A 447 23.24 29.92 21.66
C THR A 447 23.12 30.01 20.16
N TRP A 448 22.72 28.93 19.50
CA TRP A 448 22.46 28.93 18.06
C TRP A 448 21.32 29.87 17.66
N LEU A 449 20.21 29.89 18.42
CA LEU A 449 19.11 30.83 18.18
C LEU A 449 19.56 32.28 18.31
N ALA A 450 20.41 32.58 19.31
CA ALA A 450 20.91 33.94 19.56
C ALA A 450 21.93 34.41 18.50
N THR A 451 22.68 33.49 17.87
CA THR A 451 23.74 33.82 16.90
C THR A 451 23.28 33.88 15.45
N GLY A 452 21.97 33.86 15.20
CA GLY A 452 21.41 34.08 13.86
C GLY A 452 21.63 32.94 12.87
N GLN A 453 21.50 31.69 13.33
CA GLN A 453 21.42 30.50 12.48
C GLN A 453 22.68 30.18 11.64
N ASN A 454 23.86 30.38 12.17
CA ASN A 454 25.07 29.99 11.47
C ASN A 454 25.14 28.45 11.34
N ARG A 455 24.96 27.92 10.10
CA ARG A 455 24.91 26.46 9.80
C ARG A 455 26.14 25.68 10.26
N GLU A 456 27.31 26.30 10.34
CA GLU A 456 28.51 25.63 10.79
C GLU A 456 28.46 25.17 12.26
N VAL A 457 27.73 25.89 13.12
CA VAL A 457 27.56 25.51 14.53
C VAL A 457 26.68 24.27 14.67
N VAL A 458 25.62 24.16 13.86
CA VAL A 458 24.70 23.00 13.87
C VAL A 458 25.40 21.74 13.39
N ASN A 459 26.18 21.80 12.34
CA ASN A 459 26.88 20.65 11.77
C ASN A 459 27.94 20.05 12.74
N ARG A 460 28.46 20.84 13.66
CA ARG A 460 29.42 20.36 14.67
C ARG A 460 28.77 19.70 15.88
N THR A 461 27.49 19.94 16.13
CA THR A 461 26.78 19.39 17.30
C THR A 461 26.05 18.07 17.02
N ILE A 462 25.78 17.71 15.77
CA ILE A 462 25.15 16.44 15.42
C ILE A 462 26.11 15.28 15.60
N GLY A 463 25.95 14.52 16.70
CA GLY A 463 26.84 13.41 17.09
C GLY A 463 28.20 13.82 17.56
N GLY A 464 28.44 15.13 17.78
CA GLY A 464 29.69 15.72 18.25
C GLY A 464 29.70 16.05 19.74
N ARG A 465 30.83 16.59 20.18
CA ARG A 465 31.04 17.06 21.56
C ARG A 465 30.16 18.31 21.81
N ARG A 466 29.40 18.35 22.90
CA ARG A 466 28.64 19.54 23.32
C ARG A 466 29.60 20.71 23.58
N HIS A 467 29.17 21.92 23.19
CA HIS A 467 29.92 23.16 23.44
C HIS A 467 29.54 23.78 24.77
N SER A 468 28.25 23.71 25.15
CA SER A 468 27.79 24.18 26.45
C SER A 468 28.17 23.24 27.58
N ALA A 469 28.46 23.78 28.74
CA ALA A 469 28.74 22.99 29.94
C ALA A 469 27.51 22.21 30.43
N PRO A 470 27.68 21.05 31.07
CA PRO A 470 26.56 20.27 31.62
C PRO A 470 25.69 21.04 32.62
N ASN A 471 26.24 22.07 33.25
CA ASN A 471 25.55 22.94 34.21
C ASN A 471 25.30 24.36 33.66
N CYS A 472 25.26 24.54 32.34
CA CYS A 472 25.04 25.84 31.74
C CYS A 472 23.72 26.47 32.19
N SER A 473 23.72 27.81 32.31
CA SER A 473 22.50 28.58 32.62
C SER A 473 21.62 28.60 31.41
N LEU A 474 20.33 28.34 31.61
CA LEU A 474 19.30 28.42 30.59
C LEU A 474 18.31 29.56 30.92
N PRO A 475 17.71 30.22 29.93
CA PRO A 475 16.73 31.31 30.17
C PRO A 475 15.42 30.81 30.77
N PHE A 476 15.25 29.51 30.98
CA PHE A 476 14.10 28.85 31.57
C PHE A 476 14.55 27.75 32.53
N THR A 477 13.68 27.40 33.48
CA THR A 477 13.95 26.35 34.47
C THR A 477 13.12 25.10 34.26
N HIS A 478 11.95 25.23 33.60
CA HIS A 478 11.00 24.15 33.39
C HIS A 478 10.73 23.96 31.90
N VAL A 479 10.38 22.73 31.55
CA VAL A 479 10.02 22.30 30.20
C VAL A 479 8.67 21.57 30.23
N GLU A 480 7.94 21.64 29.14
CA GLU A 480 6.77 20.82 28.90
C GLU A 480 7.14 19.72 27.90
N VAL A 481 6.65 18.50 28.11
CA VAL A 481 7.02 17.34 27.30
C VAL A 481 5.80 16.71 26.68
N TRP A 482 5.86 16.51 25.36
CA TRP A 482 4.88 15.72 24.62
C TRP A 482 5.50 14.37 24.25
N ASN A 483 4.86 13.29 24.71
CA ASN A 483 5.28 11.93 24.36
C ASN A 483 4.88 11.54 22.94
N ARG A 484 4.10 12.39 22.26
CA ARG A 484 3.64 12.14 20.89
C ARG A 484 3.67 13.41 20.07
N VAL A 485 4.18 13.28 18.84
CA VAL A 485 4.07 14.32 17.81
C VAL A 485 3.53 13.69 16.53
N ARG A 486 2.64 14.39 15.84
CA ARG A 486 2.20 13.98 14.52
C ARG A 486 3.06 14.67 13.48
N LEU A 487 3.59 13.88 12.57
CA LEU A 487 4.36 14.31 11.41
C LEU A 487 3.52 14.08 10.17
N GLN A 488 3.33 15.09 9.35
CA GLN A 488 2.69 14.96 8.05
C GLN A 488 3.63 15.45 6.96
N THR A 489 3.71 14.66 5.88
CA THR A 489 4.52 14.98 4.70
C THR A 489 3.62 15.12 3.49
N ARG A 490 4.12 15.79 2.44
CA ARG A 490 3.47 15.85 1.14
C ARG A 490 3.86 14.64 0.31
N SER A 491 2.97 14.23 -0.59
CA SER A 491 3.24 13.16 -1.54
C SER A 491 4.37 13.56 -2.50
N TYR A 492 5.27 12.63 -2.76
CA TYR A 492 6.30 12.79 -3.79
C TYR A 492 5.70 12.76 -5.20
N HIS A 493 4.73 11.88 -5.41
CA HIS A 493 4.12 11.64 -6.72
C HIS A 493 2.99 12.62 -7.07
N THR A 494 2.29 13.15 -6.06
CA THR A 494 1.21 14.11 -6.25
C THR A 494 1.56 15.39 -5.53
N PRO A 495 2.17 16.38 -6.23
CA PRO A 495 2.58 17.62 -5.60
C PRO A 495 1.41 18.28 -4.84
N ASN A 496 1.69 18.74 -3.63
CA ASN A 496 0.73 19.38 -2.72
C ASN A 496 -0.32 18.47 -2.06
N ALA A 497 -0.42 17.19 -2.39
CA ALA A 497 -1.31 16.29 -1.66
C ALA A 497 -0.70 15.91 -0.28
N PRO A 498 -1.38 16.19 0.84
CA PRO A 498 -0.91 15.77 2.15
C PRO A 498 -1.08 14.25 2.29
N LEU A 499 -0.04 13.56 2.74
CA LEU A 499 -0.13 12.16 3.13
C LEU A 499 -0.80 12.03 4.51
N PRO A 500 -1.30 10.85 4.90
CA PRO A 500 -1.76 10.60 6.26
C PRO A 500 -0.66 10.92 7.26
N ALA A 501 -1.03 11.60 8.37
CA ALA A 501 -0.07 11.94 9.40
C ALA A 501 0.39 10.71 10.17
N HIS A 502 1.68 10.62 10.43
CA HIS A 502 2.30 9.58 11.25
C HIS A 502 2.52 10.08 12.67
N THR A 503 2.28 9.23 13.66
CA THR A 503 2.56 9.56 15.05
C THR A 503 3.93 9.03 15.43
N ILE A 504 4.80 9.93 15.86
CA ILE A 504 6.11 9.61 16.47
C ILE A 504 5.91 9.57 17.96
N ASN A 505 6.38 8.53 18.62
CA ASN A 505 6.25 8.33 20.06
C ASN A 505 7.60 8.37 20.75
N ALA A 506 7.64 9.01 21.93
CA ALA A 506 8.78 8.99 22.84
C ALA A 506 8.25 8.87 24.27
N TYR A 507 8.18 7.65 24.77
CA TYR A 507 7.72 7.34 26.12
C TYR A 507 8.90 6.96 27.01
N PRO A 508 8.99 7.49 28.24
CA PRO A 508 10.00 7.04 29.19
C PRO A 508 9.76 5.58 29.59
N PRO A 509 10.74 4.95 30.25
CA PRO A 509 10.59 3.60 30.79
C PRO A 509 9.29 3.44 31.58
N SER A 510 8.59 2.34 31.36
CA SER A 510 7.31 1.99 31.99
C SER A 510 7.17 0.47 32.11
N ALA A 511 6.11 -0.01 32.77
CA ALA A 511 5.83 -1.44 32.83
C ALA A 511 5.68 -2.08 31.45
N ASP A 512 5.00 -1.37 30.51
CA ASP A 512 4.83 -1.86 29.12
C ASP A 512 6.11 -1.74 28.28
N TRP A 513 7.00 -0.83 28.63
CA TRP A 513 8.21 -0.52 27.90
C TRP A 513 9.36 -0.30 28.90
N PRO A 514 10.02 -1.38 29.39
CA PRO A 514 11.03 -1.26 30.44
C PRO A 514 12.22 -0.35 30.08
N LEU A 515 12.58 -0.28 28.80
CA LEU A 515 13.64 0.61 28.27
C LEU A 515 13.11 1.92 27.69
N GLY A 516 11.81 2.19 27.86
CA GLY A 516 11.13 3.27 27.14
C GLY A 516 10.76 2.87 25.72
N ARG A 517 9.93 3.69 25.09
CA ARG A 517 9.58 3.55 23.68
C ARG A 517 10.00 4.80 22.93
N TYR A 518 10.94 4.66 22.02
CA TYR A 518 11.45 5.75 21.20
C TYR A 518 11.35 5.36 19.72
N ASP A 519 10.45 5.98 18.99
CA ASP A 519 10.31 5.73 17.55
C ASP A 519 11.50 6.35 16.81
N SER A 520 12.16 5.58 15.96
CA SER A 520 13.28 6.04 15.15
C SER A 520 12.79 6.88 13.99
N VAL A 521 13.43 7.99 13.71
CA VAL A 521 13.16 8.86 12.57
C VAL A 521 14.43 9.13 11.79
N LEU A 522 14.30 9.14 10.46
CA LEU A 522 15.36 9.54 9.57
C LEU A 522 15.30 11.06 9.37
N ILE A 523 16.38 11.77 9.70
CA ILE A 523 16.48 13.21 9.49
C ILE A 523 17.36 13.48 8.29
N ASN A 524 16.81 14.17 7.29
CA ASN A 524 17.61 14.78 6.25
C ASN A 524 18.06 16.17 6.72
N TYR A 525 19.32 16.32 7.07
CA TYR A 525 19.90 17.59 7.50
C TYR A 525 20.46 18.42 6.33
N ASP A 526 20.55 17.86 5.15
CA ASP A 526 20.92 18.58 3.92
C ASP A 526 19.69 18.66 2.98
N PRO A 527 18.88 19.72 3.08
CA PRO A 527 17.71 19.88 2.25
C PRO A 527 18.03 20.13 0.76
N SER A 528 19.30 20.41 0.42
CA SER A 528 19.76 20.59 -0.95
C SER A 528 20.13 19.27 -1.63
N ALA A 529 20.34 18.21 -0.87
CA ALA A 529 20.65 16.90 -1.39
C ALA A 529 19.37 16.10 -1.70
N GLU A 530 19.25 15.62 -2.93
CA GLU A 530 18.15 14.74 -3.31
C GLU A 530 18.33 13.33 -2.73
N TRP A 531 17.28 12.82 -2.12
CA TRP A 531 17.20 11.41 -1.73
C TRP A 531 17.07 10.52 -2.97
N PRO A 532 17.78 9.40 -3.12
CA PRO A 532 18.75 8.75 -2.22
C PRO A 532 20.22 9.16 -2.42
N ARG A 533 20.50 10.16 -3.26
CA ARG A 533 21.88 10.60 -3.61
C ARG A 533 22.58 11.38 -2.51
N SER A 534 21.88 11.66 -1.42
CA SER A 534 22.39 12.46 -0.29
C SER A 534 23.52 11.83 0.52
N GLY A 535 24.15 10.78 0.03
CA GLY A 535 25.32 10.17 0.70
C GLY A 535 25.03 9.58 2.08
N LEU A 536 23.78 9.35 2.45
CA LEU A 536 23.36 8.65 3.67
C LEU A 536 23.66 7.15 3.57
N THR A 537 24.89 6.82 3.17
CA THR A 537 25.45 5.51 3.36
C THR A 537 25.77 5.34 4.85
N GLY A 538 24.83 4.77 5.59
CA GLY A 538 25.12 4.12 6.86
C GLY A 538 25.34 5.01 8.08
N LYS A 539 25.00 6.28 8.08
CA LYS A 539 25.10 7.12 9.28
C LYS A 539 23.76 7.78 9.60
N LEU A 540 23.29 7.46 10.81
CA LEU A 540 22.34 8.18 11.62
C LEU A 540 20.93 7.59 11.74
N LEU A 541 20.84 6.51 12.52
CA LEU A 541 19.70 6.33 13.40
C LEU A 541 19.94 7.23 14.62
N HIS A 542 19.29 8.38 14.69
CA HIS A 542 19.25 9.18 15.90
C HIS A 542 17.95 8.91 16.65
N TRP A 543 18.09 8.63 17.93
CA TRP A 543 17.00 8.68 18.88
C TRP A 543 16.55 10.13 19.00
N ILE A 544 15.31 10.43 18.67
CA ILE A 544 14.75 11.76 18.87
C ILE A 544 13.77 11.67 20.02
N THR A 545 14.17 12.20 21.15
CA THR A 545 13.24 12.68 22.15
C THR A 545 12.87 14.11 21.76
N ILE A 546 11.65 14.34 21.37
CA ILE A 546 11.17 15.68 21.00
C ILE A 546 10.82 16.38 22.30
N ILE A 547 11.65 17.32 22.70
CA ILE A 547 11.38 18.26 23.79
C ILE A 547 11.04 19.57 23.12
N ILE A 548 9.82 20.02 23.30
CA ILE A 548 9.37 21.32 22.81
C ILE A 548 9.43 22.29 23.96
N LEU A 549 10.26 23.29 23.77
CA LEU A 549 10.42 24.37 24.74
C LEU A 549 9.42 25.47 24.43
N GLU A 550 8.52 25.73 25.35
CA GLU A 550 7.71 26.93 25.35
C GLU A 550 8.46 28.01 26.09
N SER A 551 8.99 29.01 25.38
CA SER A 551 9.46 30.24 26.02
C SER A 551 8.26 31.16 26.27
N LYS A 552 7.86 31.30 27.50
CA LYS A 552 6.89 32.33 27.94
C LYS A 552 7.52 33.72 28.00
N CYS A 553 8.71 33.90 27.46
CA CYS A 553 9.43 35.17 27.49
C CYS A 553 10.00 35.42 26.09
N PHE A 554 9.20 36.07 25.26
CA PHE A 554 9.63 37.14 24.34
C PHE A 554 8.39 37.80 23.77
#